data_8302c023fd59e1e370d7fbac1934424d
#
_entry.id   8302c023fd59e1e370d7fbac1934424d
#
_cell.length_a   1.000
_cell.length_b   1.000
_cell.length_c   1.000
_cell.angle_alpha   90.00
_cell.angle_beta   90.00
_cell.angle_gamma   90.00
#
_symmetry.space_group_name_H-M   'P 1'
#
loop_
_entity.id
_entity.type
_entity.pdbx_description
1 polymer ?
#
loop_
_entity_poly.entity_id
_entity_poly.type
_entity_poly.pdbx_seq_one_letter_code
_entity_poly.pdbx_strand_id
1 'polypeptide(L)'
;GGGSFELALAERGTRVYGYDLFRPLAWFWQSLLSQPLKLSTECDKLRTGPNQYEYKGELVWGRGLLREDFERVRQELREAIRYAANYNHTNAAKFYAINRSSFSGATFSGGWSERASYARFTDSSIERLRDFKEPNLTVEQKDFKQSIPAHPDALLYLDPPYMLGADKDKLYGDKGNTHFGFDHRGLYDIISQ
;
A
#
# COMPACT_ATOMS: atom_id res chain seq x y z
N GLY A 1 7.64 3.22 4.18
CA GLY A 1 6.93 2.11 4.82
C GLY A 1 5.48 1.97 4.41
N GLY A 2 4.78 1.04 5.01
CA GLY A 2 3.35 0.78 4.74
C GLY A 2 2.40 1.42 5.75
N GLY A 3 2.85 2.36 6.59
CA GLY A 3 2.03 3.03 7.60
C GLY A 3 1.98 2.34 8.97
N SER A 4 2.82 1.33 9.21
CA SER A 4 2.80 0.58 10.47
C SER A 4 3.29 1.39 11.68
N PHE A 5 4.23 2.31 11.47
CA PHE A 5 4.71 3.19 12.52
C PHE A 5 3.65 4.25 12.87
N GLU A 6 3.06 4.86 11.85
CA GLU A 6 1.98 5.82 11.97
C GLU A 6 0.77 5.22 12.70
N LEU A 7 0.39 3.99 12.32
CA LEU A 7 -0.70 3.27 12.97
C LEU A 7 -0.40 3.01 14.45
N ALA A 8 0.82 2.54 14.78
CA ALA A 8 1.20 2.28 16.16
C ALA A 8 1.20 3.52 17.06
N LEU A 9 1.47 4.70 16.49
CA LEU A 9 1.34 5.97 17.22
C LEU A 9 -0.12 6.38 17.38
N ALA A 10 -0.92 6.26 16.34
CA ALA A 10 -2.34 6.60 16.37
C ALA A 10 -3.11 5.74 17.39
N GLU A 11 -2.86 4.43 17.42
CA GLU A 11 -3.43 3.49 18.40
C GLU A 11 -3.10 3.85 19.87
N ARG A 12 -2.04 4.63 20.10
CA ARG A 12 -1.68 5.18 21.41
C ARG A 12 -2.31 6.53 21.71
N GLY A 13 -3.20 7.00 20.85
CA GLY A 13 -3.90 8.27 20.99
C GLY A 13 -3.17 9.49 20.43
N THR A 14 -2.03 9.31 19.75
CA THR A 14 -1.34 10.41 19.08
C THR A 14 -2.07 10.78 17.79
N ARG A 15 -2.33 12.07 17.56
CA ARG A 15 -2.84 12.54 16.28
C ARG A 15 -1.75 12.42 15.21
N VAL A 16 -2.01 11.66 14.15
CA VAL A 16 -1.05 11.34 13.11
C VAL A 16 -1.55 11.79 11.74
N TYR A 17 -0.69 12.46 10.98
CA TYR A 17 -0.91 12.88 9.60
C TYR A 17 0.10 12.15 8.71
N GLY A 18 -0.37 11.16 7.96
CA GLY A 18 0.43 10.40 7.00
C GLY A 18 0.33 10.99 5.59
N TYR A 19 1.46 11.06 4.91
CA TYR A 19 1.54 11.57 3.54
C TYR A 19 2.42 10.65 2.69
N ASP A 20 1.95 10.32 1.50
CA ASP A 20 2.72 9.54 0.54
C ASP A 20 2.38 10.00 -0.88
N LEU A 21 3.39 10.06 -1.76
CA LEU A 21 3.18 10.34 -3.18
C LEU A 21 2.67 9.10 -3.95
N PHE A 22 2.92 7.90 -3.42
CA PHE A 22 2.49 6.67 -4.06
C PHE A 22 0.97 6.53 -3.97
N ARG A 23 0.31 7.01 -5.00
CA ARG A 23 -1.14 7.12 -5.11
C ARG A 23 -1.91 5.87 -4.66
N PRO A 24 -1.55 4.63 -5.08
CA PRO A 24 -2.29 3.44 -4.65
C PRO A 24 -2.25 3.19 -3.14
N LEU A 25 -1.15 3.51 -2.47
CA LEU A 25 -1.04 3.40 -1.02
C LEU A 25 -1.93 4.44 -0.33
N ALA A 26 -1.91 5.68 -0.81
CA ALA A 26 -2.80 6.71 -0.29
C ALA A 26 -4.28 6.35 -0.50
N TRP A 27 -4.67 5.84 -1.67
CA TRP A 27 -6.04 5.35 -1.94
C TRP A 27 -6.45 4.23 -0.99
N PHE A 28 -5.54 3.28 -0.71
CA PHE A 28 -5.81 2.21 0.24
C PHE A 28 -6.12 2.76 1.63
N TRP A 29 -5.26 3.62 2.16
CA TRP A 29 -5.46 4.21 3.48
C TRP A 29 -6.71 5.09 3.55
N GLN A 30 -6.97 5.91 2.55
CA GLN A 30 -8.19 6.73 2.47
C GLN A 30 -9.46 5.86 2.46
N SER A 31 -9.44 4.74 1.70
CA SER A 31 -10.54 3.77 1.70
C SER A 31 -10.73 3.10 3.06
N LEU A 32 -9.64 2.66 3.67
CA LEU A 32 -9.66 1.96 4.94
C LEU A 32 -10.19 2.84 6.07
N LEU A 33 -9.75 4.10 6.10
CA LEU A 33 -10.16 5.07 7.11
C LEU A 33 -11.60 5.57 6.92
N SER A 34 -12.05 5.74 5.68
CA SER A 34 -13.38 6.34 5.41
C SER A 34 -14.51 5.33 5.30
N GLN A 35 -14.28 4.19 4.64
CA GLN A 35 -15.30 3.17 4.35
C GLN A 35 -14.71 1.75 4.38
N PRO A 36 -14.26 1.25 5.55
CA PRO A 36 -13.60 -0.04 5.69
C PRO A 36 -14.44 -1.22 5.20
N LEU A 37 -15.74 -1.20 5.46
CA LEU A 37 -16.68 -2.22 4.98
C LEU A 37 -16.71 -2.30 3.45
N LYS A 38 -16.74 -1.15 2.78
CA LYS A 38 -16.76 -1.11 1.31
C LYS A 38 -15.43 -1.59 0.72
N LEU A 39 -14.30 -1.16 1.31
CA LEU A 39 -12.98 -1.65 0.90
C LEU A 39 -12.88 -3.17 1.06
N SER A 40 -13.27 -3.71 2.22
CA SER A 40 -13.21 -5.16 2.47
C SER A 40 -14.09 -5.95 1.48
N THR A 41 -15.27 -5.43 1.14
CA THR A 41 -16.17 -6.03 0.16
C THR A 41 -15.53 -6.05 -1.25
N GLU A 42 -14.90 -4.95 -1.68
CA GLU A 42 -14.20 -4.91 -2.97
C GLU A 42 -12.98 -5.83 -2.99
N CYS A 43 -12.25 -5.95 -1.87
CA CYS A 43 -11.15 -6.92 -1.74
C CYS A 43 -11.65 -8.36 -1.84
N ASP A 44 -12.76 -8.70 -1.19
CA ASP A 44 -13.30 -10.06 -1.20
C ASP A 44 -13.74 -10.51 -2.61
N LYS A 45 -14.27 -9.61 -3.43
CA LYS A 45 -14.63 -9.88 -4.84
C LYS A 45 -13.44 -10.29 -5.71
N LEU A 46 -12.21 -9.91 -5.34
CA LEU A 46 -10.99 -10.27 -6.06
C LEU A 46 -10.43 -11.65 -5.66
N ARG A 47 -11.04 -12.29 -4.67
CA ARG A 47 -10.60 -13.59 -4.16
C ARG A 47 -11.45 -14.69 -4.74
N THR A 48 -10.80 -15.73 -5.21
CA THR A 48 -11.42 -16.96 -5.74
C THR A 48 -11.11 -18.15 -4.85
N GLY A 49 -11.84 -19.22 -5.01
CA GLY A 49 -11.66 -20.44 -4.25
C GLY A 49 -12.88 -20.83 -3.44
N PRO A 50 -12.76 -21.86 -2.57
CA PRO A 50 -11.48 -22.35 -2.02
C PRO A 50 -10.64 -23.14 -3.04
N ASN A 51 -9.34 -22.87 -3.05
CA ASN A 51 -8.35 -23.61 -3.85
C ASN A 51 -7.38 -24.35 -2.91
N GLN A 52 -6.86 -25.47 -3.35
CA GLN A 52 -5.85 -26.21 -2.61
C GLN A 52 -4.46 -25.62 -2.89
N TYR A 53 -3.67 -25.42 -1.86
CA TYR A 53 -2.29 -24.93 -1.98
C TYR A 53 -1.40 -25.54 -0.89
N GLU A 54 -0.09 -25.57 -1.11
CA GLU A 54 0.87 -26.07 -0.14
C GLU A 54 1.25 -24.98 0.88
N TYR A 55 1.11 -25.31 2.16
CA TYR A 55 1.56 -24.46 3.26
C TYR A 55 2.30 -25.28 4.31
N LYS A 56 3.59 -25.01 4.50
CA LYS A 56 4.47 -25.72 5.46
C LYS A 56 4.53 -27.25 5.24
N GLY A 57 4.46 -27.71 3.99
CA GLY A 57 4.49 -29.11 3.62
C GLY A 57 3.14 -29.83 3.69
N GLU A 58 2.07 -29.14 4.01
CA GLU A 58 0.71 -29.66 4.05
C GLU A 58 -0.15 -29.03 2.96
N LEU A 59 -1.08 -29.79 2.39
CA LEU A 59 -2.08 -29.29 1.46
C LEU A 59 -3.25 -28.72 2.25
N VAL A 60 -3.48 -27.42 2.10
CA VAL A 60 -4.56 -26.69 2.77
C VAL A 60 -5.48 -26.00 1.76
N TRP A 61 -6.68 -25.67 2.20
CA TRP A 61 -7.65 -24.96 1.37
C TRP A 61 -7.72 -23.48 1.74
N GLY A 62 -7.80 -22.61 0.75
CA GLY A 62 -7.93 -21.18 0.98
C GLY A 62 -8.45 -20.41 -0.22
N ARG A 63 -8.87 -19.19 0.02
CA ARG A 63 -9.28 -18.22 -1.01
C ARG A 63 -8.15 -17.21 -1.21
N GLY A 64 -7.89 -16.84 -2.45
CA GLY A 64 -6.86 -15.86 -2.80
C GLY A 64 -7.03 -15.31 -4.20
N LEU A 65 -6.12 -14.44 -4.64
CA LEU A 65 -6.07 -13.95 -6.00
C LEU A 65 -5.35 -14.97 -6.89
N LEU A 66 -6.01 -15.44 -7.94
CA LEU A 66 -5.41 -16.39 -8.91
C LEU A 66 -4.27 -15.72 -9.69
N ARG A 67 -3.36 -16.54 -10.22
CA ARG A 67 -2.23 -16.07 -11.02
C ARG A 67 -2.67 -15.33 -12.27
N GLU A 68 -3.66 -15.84 -12.98
CA GLU A 68 -4.26 -15.24 -14.18
C GLU A 68 -4.92 -13.89 -13.90
N ASP A 69 -5.62 -13.77 -12.75
CA ASP A 69 -6.25 -12.52 -12.32
C ASP A 69 -5.23 -11.50 -11.82
N PHE A 70 -4.13 -11.96 -11.22
CA PHE A 70 -3.08 -11.07 -10.70
C PHE A 70 -2.54 -10.14 -11.79
N GLU A 71 -2.20 -10.67 -12.96
CA GLU A 71 -1.65 -9.86 -14.05
C GLU A 71 -2.70 -8.86 -14.59
N ARG A 72 -3.94 -9.30 -14.76
CA ARG A 72 -5.05 -8.45 -15.18
C ARG A 72 -5.28 -7.31 -14.17
N VAL A 73 -5.43 -7.63 -12.90
CA VAL A 73 -5.67 -6.65 -11.82
C VAL A 73 -4.49 -5.67 -11.70
N ARG A 74 -3.25 -6.16 -11.84
CA ARG A 74 -2.05 -5.36 -11.84
C ARG A 74 -2.02 -4.36 -13.00
N GLN A 75 -2.38 -4.81 -14.19
CA GLN A 75 -2.46 -3.95 -15.37
C GLN A 75 -3.55 -2.88 -15.21
N GLU A 76 -4.74 -3.25 -14.77
CA GLU A 76 -5.83 -2.30 -14.51
C GLU A 76 -5.44 -1.23 -13.46
N LEU A 77 -4.69 -1.62 -12.43
CA LEU A 77 -4.17 -0.67 -11.44
C LEU A 77 -3.12 0.29 -12.05
N ARG A 78 -2.22 -0.21 -12.91
CA ARG A 78 -1.26 0.63 -13.64
C ARG A 78 -1.96 1.66 -14.53
N GLU A 79 -3.00 1.23 -15.23
CA GLU A 79 -3.80 2.12 -16.06
C GLU A 79 -4.51 3.19 -15.23
N ALA A 80 -5.11 2.82 -14.10
CA ALA A 80 -5.73 3.78 -13.18
C ALA A 80 -4.72 4.84 -12.69
N ILE A 81 -3.48 4.45 -12.40
CA ILE A 81 -2.40 5.39 -12.03
C ILE A 81 -2.02 6.27 -13.21
N ARG A 82 -1.81 5.66 -14.38
CA ARG A 82 -1.37 6.36 -15.61
C ARG A 82 -2.35 7.43 -16.06
N TYR A 83 -3.63 7.14 -16.01
CA TYR A 83 -4.69 8.07 -16.42
C TYR A 83 -5.17 8.97 -15.29
N ALA A 84 -4.39 9.07 -14.20
CA ALA A 84 -4.69 9.90 -13.04
C ALA A 84 -6.12 9.72 -12.52
N ALA A 85 -6.59 8.47 -12.52
CA ALA A 85 -7.92 8.14 -12.03
C ALA A 85 -8.14 8.72 -10.61
N ASN A 86 -9.34 9.17 -10.35
CA ASN A 86 -9.72 9.60 -9.03
C ASN A 86 -9.70 8.43 -8.05
N TYR A 87 -9.52 8.76 -6.78
CA TYR A 87 -9.68 7.83 -5.69
C TYR A 87 -11.01 7.07 -5.79
N ASN A 88 -10.95 5.75 -5.65
CA ASN A 88 -12.12 4.89 -5.45
C ASN A 88 -11.72 3.59 -4.72
N HIS A 89 -12.70 2.94 -4.11
CA HIS A 89 -12.48 1.73 -3.31
C HIS A 89 -12.01 0.54 -4.16
N THR A 90 -12.43 0.46 -5.42
CA THR A 90 -12.01 -0.61 -6.34
C THR A 90 -10.52 -0.55 -6.63
N ASN A 91 -9.95 0.63 -6.90
CA ASN A 91 -8.51 0.79 -7.10
C ASN A 91 -7.71 0.55 -5.81
N ALA A 92 -8.25 0.97 -4.67
CA ALA A 92 -7.67 0.67 -3.36
C ALA A 92 -7.64 -0.85 -3.08
N ALA A 93 -8.71 -1.55 -3.40
CA ALA A 93 -8.81 -3.01 -3.28
C ALA A 93 -7.84 -3.74 -4.22
N LYS A 94 -7.72 -3.28 -5.48
CA LYS A 94 -6.73 -3.82 -6.43
C LYS A 94 -5.30 -3.69 -5.88
N PHE A 95 -4.95 -2.52 -5.33
CA PHE A 95 -3.64 -2.33 -4.71
C PHE A 95 -3.41 -3.31 -3.56
N TYR A 96 -4.37 -3.43 -2.64
CA TYR A 96 -4.26 -4.36 -1.52
C TYR A 96 -4.10 -5.81 -2.00
N ALA A 97 -4.94 -6.26 -2.93
CA ALA A 97 -4.89 -7.61 -3.49
C ALA A 97 -3.54 -7.92 -4.14
N ILE A 98 -3.01 -7.01 -4.99
CA ILE A 98 -1.69 -7.17 -5.62
C ILE A 98 -0.58 -7.18 -4.58
N ASN A 99 -0.59 -6.27 -3.60
CA ASN A 99 0.42 -6.24 -2.55
C ASN A 99 0.43 -7.54 -1.72
N ARG A 100 -0.76 -8.04 -1.34
CA ARG A 100 -0.89 -9.27 -0.54
C ARG A 100 -0.55 -10.54 -1.31
N SER A 101 -0.68 -10.52 -2.63
CA SER A 101 -0.47 -11.69 -3.52
C SER A 101 0.88 -11.67 -4.25
N SER A 102 1.66 -10.59 -4.14
CA SER A 102 2.98 -10.50 -4.75
C SER A 102 4.09 -11.06 -3.84
N PHE A 103 5.17 -11.54 -4.47
CA PHE A 103 6.37 -11.93 -3.76
C PHE A 103 6.89 -10.75 -2.92
N SER A 104 7.17 -10.99 -1.65
CA SER A 104 7.63 -9.99 -0.66
C SER A 104 6.77 -8.72 -0.52
N GLY A 105 5.54 -8.69 -1.05
CA GLY A 105 4.71 -7.49 -1.05
C GLY A 105 5.17 -6.39 -2.00
N ALA A 106 5.99 -6.73 -2.98
CA ALA A 106 6.64 -5.77 -3.88
C ALA A 106 5.71 -5.16 -4.96
N THR A 107 4.42 -5.34 -4.83
CA THR A 107 3.33 -4.79 -5.66
C THR A 107 3.62 -4.85 -7.18
N PHE A 108 4.28 -3.84 -7.74
CA PHE A 108 4.54 -3.77 -9.19
C PHE A 108 5.83 -4.45 -9.65
N SER A 109 6.84 -4.54 -8.79
CA SER A 109 8.13 -5.16 -9.10
C SER A 109 8.17 -6.66 -8.78
N GLY A 110 7.28 -7.14 -7.90
CA GLY A 110 7.15 -8.56 -7.58
C GLY A 110 6.19 -9.29 -8.51
N GLY A 111 6.50 -10.55 -8.82
CA GLY A 111 5.57 -11.46 -9.48
C GLY A 111 4.53 -12.02 -8.50
N TRP A 112 3.52 -12.71 -9.04
CA TRP A 112 2.57 -13.45 -8.23
C TRP A 112 3.25 -14.56 -7.42
N SER A 113 2.79 -14.75 -6.21
CA SER A 113 3.23 -15.81 -5.32
C SER A 113 2.03 -16.55 -4.75
N GLU A 114 1.91 -17.83 -5.05
CA GLU A 114 0.85 -18.69 -4.53
C GLU A 114 0.77 -18.62 -3.01
N ARG A 115 1.90 -18.86 -2.35
CA ARG A 115 1.99 -18.78 -0.89
C ARG A 115 1.57 -17.40 -0.35
N ALA A 116 1.96 -16.33 -1.01
CA ALA A 116 1.56 -14.99 -0.59
C ALA A 116 0.05 -14.78 -0.75
N SER A 117 -0.50 -15.19 -1.89
CA SER A 117 -1.92 -15.02 -2.19
C SER A 117 -2.80 -15.75 -1.18
N TYR A 118 -2.51 -17.02 -0.91
CA TYR A 118 -3.36 -17.83 -0.03
C TYR A 118 -3.06 -17.68 1.47
N ALA A 119 -1.82 -17.31 1.85
CA ALA A 119 -1.44 -17.16 3.26
C ALA A 119 -1.56 -15.72 3.79
N ARG A 120 -1.64 -14.71 2.92
CA ARG A 120 -1.72 -13.29 3.33
C ARG A 120 -3.01 -12.59 2.89
N PHE A 121 -3.64 -13.02 1.81
CA PHE A 121 -4.92 -12.47 1.33
C PHE A 121 -6.07 -13.36 1.81
N THR A 122 -6.18 -13.54 3.11
CA THR A 122 -7.06 -14.51 3.81
C THR A 122 -8.37 -13.87 4.25
N ASP A 123 -9.35 -14.71 4.68
CA ASP A 123 -10.60 -14.25 5.29
C ASP A 123 -10.33 -13.37 6.50
N SER A 124 -9.40 -13.78 7.39
CA SER A 124 -9.01 -12.98 8.54
C SER A 124 -8.38 -11.63 8.17
N SER A 125 -7.71 -11.53 7.00
CA SER A 125 -7.20 -10.24 6.52
C SER A 125 -8.32 -9.34 6.04
N ILE A 126 -9.37 -9.89 5.43
CA ILE A 126 -10.57 -9.14 5.02
C ILE A 126 -11.40 -8.68 6.23
N GLU A 127 -11.55 -9.53 7.23
CA GLU A 127 -12.22 -9.17 8.49
C GLU A 127 -11.51 -8.01 9.19
N ARG A 128 -10.17 -8.04 9.28
CA ARG A 128 -9.40 -6.92 9.83
C ARG A 128 -9.58 -5.61 9.06
N LEU A 129 -9.74 -5.66 7.73
CA LEU A 129 -10.07 -4.45 6.95
C LEU A 129 -11.48 -3.95 7.30
N ARG A 130 -12.46 -4.87 7.39
CA ARG A 130 -13.86 -4.55 7.68
C ARG A 130 -14.03 -3.84 9.02
N ASP A 131 -13.34 -4.33 10.03
CA ASP A 131 -13.48 -3.90 11.42
C ASP A 131 -12.52 -2.77 11.79
N PHE A 132 -11.73 -2.30 10.83
CA PHE A 132 -10.72 -1.28 11.07
C PHE A 132 -11.35 0.05 11.49
N LYS A 133 -10.78 0.64 12.55
CA LYS A 133 -11.13 1.98 13.05
C LYS A 133 -9.90 2.62 13.67
N GLU A 134 -9.52 3.78 13.17
CA GLU A 134 -8.45 4.57 13.77
C GLU A 134 -8.74 6.08 13.60
N PRO A 135 -9.38 6.73 14.57
CA PRO A 135 -9.79 8.13 14.46
C PRO A 135 -8.62 9.12 14.55
N ASN A 136 -7.46 8.70 15.07
CA ASN A 136 -6.31 9.55 15.24
C ASN A 136 -5.39 9.57 14.02
N LEU A 137 -5.66 8.77 12.98
CA LEU A 137 -4.88 8.70 11.76
C LEU A 137 -5.62 9.35 10.59
N THR A 138 -4.94 10.22 9.87
CA THR A 138 -5.36 10.69 8.54
C THR A 138 -4.26 10.43 7.54
N VAL A 139 -4.60 10.05 6.31
CA VAL A 139 -3.62 9.80 5.25
C VAL A 139 -4.07 10.49 3.97
N GLU A 140 -3.16 11.23 3.35
CA GLU A 140 -3.40 11.94 2.10
C GLU A 140 -2.28 11.68 1.08
N GLN A 141 -2.63 11.76 -0.20
CA GLN A 141 -1.63 11.84 -1.26
C GLN A 141 -1.12 13.27 -1.33
N LYS A 142 0.11 13.50 -0.88
CA LYS A 142 0.70 14.85 -0.89
C LYS A 142 2.22 14.79 -0.93
N ASP A 143 2.81 15.74 -1.63
CA ASP A 143 4.26 15.93 -1.66
C ASP A 143 4.79 16.51 -0.33
N PHE A 144 6.01 16.14 0.05
CA PHE A 144 6.65 16.65 1.26
C PHE A 144 6.77 18.18 1.29
N LYS A 145 6.93 18.82 0.12
CA LYS A 145 6.99 20.28 -0.02
C LYS A 145 5.69 20.98 0.42
N GLN A 146 4.58 20.25 0.41
CA GLN A 146 3.29 20.75 0.85
C GLN A 146 2.90 20.23 2.22
N SER A 147 3.28 18.98 2.55
CA SER A 147 2.88 18.36 3.81
C SER A 147 3.67 18.87 5.01
N ILE A 148 4.98 19.01 4.90
CA ILE A 148 5.82 19.49 6.02
C ILE A 148 5.43 20.91 6.47
N PRO A 149 5.34 21.91 5.59
CA PRO A 149 4.94 23.26 6.00
C PRO A 149 3.51 23.37 6.54
N ALA A 150 2.64 22.39 6.25
CA ALA A 150 1.28 22.37 6.78
C ALA A 150 1.21 22.04 8.28
N HIS A 151 2.29 21.54 8.86
CA HIS A 151 2.37 21.09 10.26
C HIS A 151 3.69 21.55 10.92
N PRO A 152 3.90 22.88 11.09
CA PRO A 152 5.19 23.42 11.53
C PRO A 152 5.59 22.98 12.95
N ASP A 153 4.61 22.64 13.79
CA ASP A 153 4.86 22.24 15.18
C ASP A 153 4.81 20.72 15.39
N ALA A 154 4.70 19.94 14.32
CA ALA A 154 4.61 18.48 14.40
C ALA A 154 5.99 17.83 14.49
N LEU A 155 6.08 16.73 15.24
CA LEU A 155 7.23 15.84 15.14
C LEU A 155 7.19 15.13 13.78
N LEU A 156 8.29 15.20 13.04
CA LEU A 156 8.42 14.60 11.73
C LEU A 156 9.02 13.20 11.82
N TYR A 157 8.35 12.22 11.19
CA TYR A 157 8.94 10.93 10.86
C TYR A 157 9.09 10.87 9.33
N LEU A 158 10.32 10.76 8.84
CA LEU A 158 10.64 10.83 7.42
C LEU A 158 11.26 9.50 6.96
N ASP A 159 10.64 8.88 5.94
CA ASP A 159 11.12 7.66 5.29
C ASP A 159 11.23 7.93 3.76
N PRO A 160 12.13 8.84 3.33
CA PRO A 160 12.30 9.16 1.92
C PRO A 160 12.94 8.00 1.17
N PRO A 161 12.79 7.93 -0.16
CA PRO A 161 13.53 7.00 -0.99
C PRO A 161 15.04 7.14 -0.74
N TYR A 162 15.72 6.01 -0.53
CA TYR A 162 17.16 6.03 -0.30
C TYR A 162 17.93 6.47 -1.55
N MET A 163 19.04 7.20 -1.35
CA MET A 163 19.98 7.48 -2.43
C MET A 163 20.65 6.17 -2.85
N LEU A 164 20.31 5.68 -4.02
CA LEU A 164 20.93 4.48 -4.58
C LEU A 164 22.25 4.85 -5.23
N GLY A 165 23.34 4.14 -4.89
CA GLY A 165 24.56 4.18 -5.67
C GLY A 165 24.32 3.65 -7.09
N ALA A 166 25.21 3.98 -8.03
CA ALA A 166 25.06 3.73 -9.46
C ALA A 166 24.72 2.27 -9.85
N ASP A 167 24.95 1.30 -8.97
CA ASP A 167 24.85 -0.14 -9.25
C ASP A 167 23.77 -0.87 -8.42
N LYS A 168 22.80 -0.17 -7.79
CA LYS A 168 21.82 -0.84 -6.95
C LYS A 168 20.44 -0.89 -7.57
N ASP A 169 19.85 -2.08 -7.43
CA ASP A 169 18.53 -2.45 -7.94
C ASP A 169 17.40 -1.51 -7.51
N LYS A 170 16.51 -1.29 -8.46
CA LYS A 170 15.34 -0.44 -8.39
C LYS A 170 14.27 -1.06 -7.48
N LEU A 171 14.17 -0.60 -6.24
CA LEU A 171 13.34 -1.24 -5.21
C LEU A 171 11.88 -0.82 -5.20
N TYR A 172 11.53 0.41 -5.64
CA TYR A 172 10.16 0.94 -5.53
C TYR A 172 9.66 1.57 -6.84
N GLY A 173 8.33 1.51 -7.04
CA GLY A 173 7.66 2.01 -8.23
C GLY A 173 7.64 1.02 -9.38
N ASP A 174 6.95 1.37 -10.48
CA ASP A 174 6.99 0.61 -11.72
C ASP A 174 8.36 0.84 -12.37
N LYS A 175 9.22 -0.17 -12.34
CA LYS A 175 10.62 -0.11 -12.78
C LYS A 175 11.57 0.75 -11.89
N GLY A 176 11.22 0.95 -10.60
CA GLY A 176 12.06 1.67 -9.65
C GLY A 176 12.13 3.19 -9.87
N ASN A 177 11.18 3.76 -10.59
CA ASN A 177 11.18 5.17 -10.95
C ASN A 177 10.90 6.13 -9.79
N THR A 178 10.39 5.65 -8.65
CA THR A 178 10.15 6.48 -7.46
C THR A 178 11.43 6.88 -6.72
N HIS A 179 12.54 6.17 -6.93
CA HIS A 179 13.84 6.56 -6.41
C HIS A 179 14.58 7.59 -7.29
N PHE A 180 14.31 7.55 -8.60
CA PHE A 180 14.91 8.50 -9.53
C PHE A 180 14.10 9.79 -9.54
N GLY A 181 14.72 10.88 -9.18
CA GLY A 181 14.09 12.20 -9.19
C GLY A 181 13.50 12.65 -7.87
N PHE A 182 13.70 11.90 -6.77
CA PHE A 182 13.35 12.43 -5.45
C PHE A 182 14.31 13.58 -5.10
N ASP A 183 13.73 14.71 -4.72
CA ASP A 183 14.43 15.94 -4.39
C ASP A 183 14.97 15.92 -2.95
N HIS A 184 16.06 15.17 -2.73
CA HIS A 184 16.70 15.07 -1.41
C HIS A 184 17.20 16.43 -0.91
N ARG A 185 17.67 17.31 -1.80
CA ARG A 185 18.14 18.65 -1.42
C ARG A 185 16.98 19.52 -0.97
N GLY A 186 15.87 19.52 -1.73
CA GLY A 186 14.66 20.24 -1.34
C GLY A 186 14.07 19.76 -0.01
N LEU A 187 14.13 18.45 0.27
CA LEU A 187 13.74 17.92 1.57
C LEU A 187 14.64 18.48 2.68
N TYR A 188 15.95 18.39 2.50
CA TYR A 188 16.93 18.92 3.46
C TYR A 188 16.71 20.42 3.73
N ASP A 189 16.52 21.23 2.68
CA ASP A 189 16.31 22.65 2.80
C ASP A 189 15.05 23.01 3.59
N ILE A 190 13.97 22.20 3.46
CA ILE A 190 12.71 22.41 4.21
C ILE A 190 12.86 22.06 5.70
N ILE A 191 13.53 20.95 6.02
CA ILE A 191 13.67 20.51 7.42
C ILE A 191 14.75 21.27 8.19
N SER A 192 15.58 22.05 7.52
CA SER A 192 16.66 22.86 8.12
C SER A 192 16.23 24.30 8.49
N GLN A 193 14.98 24.66 8.19
CA GLN A 193 14.39 25.96 8.52
C GLN A 193 13.76 25.93 9.90
#